data_fe31d1f59622b56369b10074f14f0b68
#
_entry.id   fe31d1f59622b56369b10074f14f0b68
#
_cell.length_a   1.000
_cell.length_b   1.000
_cell.length_c   1.000
_cell.angle_alpha   90.00
_cell.angle_beta   90.00
_cell.angle_gamma   90.00
#
_symmetry.space_group_name_H-M   'P 1'
#
loop_
_entity.id
_entity.type
_entity.pdbx_description
1 polymer ?
#
loop_
_entity_poly.entity_id
_entity_poly.type
_entity_poly.pdbx_seq_one_letter_code
_entity_poly.pdbx_strand_id
1 'polypeptide(L)'
;EHGVMLGKIVFDDEPDNVLEATYAGVNYVDKVSCKEVIRYNEGADKRKVVLVDCGVKTNIIRCLLKRDVEVIRVPWDYDFNGLEFDGLFISNGPGDPDTCDAAVQNIRKAMKNEKLPIFGICMGNQLLSKAGGAKIYKLKYGHRSHNQPVRMVGTERCFITSQNHGYAVDNNTLGADWEPLFIRSEEH
;
A
#
# COMPACT_ATOMS: atom_id res chain seq x y z
N GLU A 1 13.31 23.00 -2.70
CA GLU A 1 14.40 22.67 -1.77
C GLU A 1 13.93 22.09 -0.43
N HIS A 2 12.69 22.40 0.00
CA HIS A 2 12.16 21.98 1.30
C HIS A 2 11.35 20.68 1.28
N GLY A 3 11.08 20.08 0.11
CA GLY A 3 10.30 18.86 -0.01
C GLY A 3 8.80 19.10 0.25
N VAL A 4 8.16 18.17 0.97
CA VAL A 4 6.74 18.25 1.35
C VAL A 4 6.63 19.02 2.67
N MET A 5 5.78 20.04 2.69
CA MET A 5 5.53 20.88 3.86
C MET A 5 4.07 20.79 4.30
N LEU A 6 3.83 21.07 5.57
CA LEU A 6 2.49 21.26 6.08
C LEU A 6 1.96 22.63 5.62
N GLY A 7 0.69 22.69 5.29
CA GLY A 7 0.01 23.94 4.93
C GLY A 7 -1.35 24.06 5.65
N LYS A 8 -1.79 25.28 5.90
CA LYS A 8 -3.10 25.60 6.45
C LYS A 8 -3.81 26.55 5.46
N ILE A 9 -5.07 26.30 5.21
CA ILE A 9 -5.94 27.27 4.54
C ILE A 9 -6.58 28.13 5.64
N VAL A 10 -6.31 29.42 5.62
CA VAL A 10 -6.84 30.38 6.60
C VAL A 10 -7.94 31.18 5.93
N PHE A 11 -9.06 31.35 6.59
CA PHE A 11 -10.14 32.27 6.22
C PHE A 11 -10.00 33.59 6.98
N ASP A 12 -10.54 34.69 6.45
CA ASP A 12 -10.30 36.05 6.91
C ASP A 12 -10.57 36.31 8.41
N ASP A 13 -11.38 35.48 9.05
CA ASP A 13 -11.77 35.60 10.47
C ASP A 13 -10.97 34.63 11.39
N GLU A 14 -10.05 33.84 10.88
CA GLU A 14 -9.26 32.92 11.71
C GLU A 14 -7.94 33.56 12.14
N PRO A 15 -7.52 33.37 13.40
CA PRO A 15 -6.21 33.84 13.84
C PRO A 15 -5.10 33.06 13.12
N ASP A 16 -3.99 33.76 12.85
CA ASP A 16 -2.75 33.20 12.28
C ASP A 16 -2.06 32.22 13.26
N ASN A 17 -2.77 31.16 13.63
CA ASN A 17 -2.21 30.13 14.51
C ASN A 17 -1.21 29.26 13.76
N VAL A 18 -0.05 29.12 14.34
CA VAL A 18 1.00 28.22 13.89
C VAL A 18 0.42 26.81 13.72
N LEU A 19 0.83 26.13 12.66
CA LEU A 19 0.50 24.72 12.45
C LEU A 19 1.15 23.86 13.55
N GLU A 20 0.37 23.44 14.53
CA GLU A 20 0.79 22.47 15.55
C GLU A 20 0.70 21.02 15.07
N ALA A 21 0.54 20.78 13.75
CA ALA A 21 0.43 19.45 13.21
C ALA A 21 1.81 18.81 13.04
N THR A 22 1.99 17.63 13.56
CA THR A 22 3.16 16.78 13.28
C THR A 22 2.78 15.65 12.36
N TYR A 23 3.61 15.42 11.36
CA TYR A 23 3.48 14.27 10.44
C TYR A 23 4.20 13.03 10.96
N ALA A 24 5.21 13.22 11.81
CA ALA A 24 6.07 12.15 12.26
C ALA A 24 5.35 11.23 13.27
N GLY A 25 5.44 9.93 13.05
CA GLY A 25 4.95 8.92 13.98
C GLY A 25 3.43 8.73 14.03
N VAL A 26 2.66 9.44 13.19
CA VAL A 26 1.21 9.25 13.12
C VAL A 26 0.86 8.10 12.19
N ASN A 27 0.15 7.10 12.72
CA ASN A 27 -0.41 6.04 11.89
C ASN A 27 -1.71 6.51 11.22
N TYR A 28 -1.58 6.99 9.97
CA TYR A 28 -2.73 7.41 9.18
C TYR A 28 -3.55 6.24 8.64
N VAL A 29 -2.94 5.07 8.47
CA VAL A 29 -3.64 3.85 8.06
C VAL A 29 -4.69 3.47 9.11
N ASP A 30 -4.35 3.52 10.39
CA ASP A 30 -5.30 3.25 11.47
C ASP A 30 -6.51 4.20 11.45
N LYS A 31 -6.31 5.46 11.05
CA LYS A 31 -7.40 6.44 11.00
C LYS A 31 -8.40 6.21 9.85
N VAL A 32 -8.00 5.53 8.78
CA VAL A 32 -8.81 5.36 7.56
C VAL A 32 -9.21 3.91 7.28
N SER A 33 -8.58 2.95 7.93
CA SER A 33 -8.93 1.53 7.85
C SER A 33 -10.32 1.25 8.42
N CYS A 34 -11.01 0.24 7.88
CA CYS A 34 -12.24 -0.27 8.51
C CYS A 34 -11.94 -0.77 9.94
N LYS A 35 -12.95 -0.78 10.79
CA LYS A 35 -12.79 -1.19 12.19
C LYS A 35 -13.28 -2.61 12.47
N GLU A 36 -13.92 -3.21 11.48
CA GLU A 36 -14.45 -4.58 11.55
C GLU A 36 -14.28 -5.30 10.22
N VAL A 37 -14.42 -6.63 10.26
CA VAL A 37 -14.38 -7.46 9.05
C VAL A 37 -15.68 -7.25 8.26
N ILE A 38 -15.55 -6.92 6.99
CA ILE A 38 -16.68 -6.69 6.09
C ILE A 38 -16.58 -7.68 4.92
N ARG A 39 -17.65 -8.41 4.66
CA ARG A 39 -17.72 -9.36 3.56
C ARG A 39 -18.59 -8.82 2.41
N TYR A 40 -18.14 -9.08 1.20
CA TYR A 40 -18.85 -8.70 -0.02
C TYR A 40 -18.97 -9.92 -0.93
N ASN A 41 -20.13 -10.06 -1.59
CA ASN A 41 -20.38 -11.07 -2.62
C ASN A 41 -20.16 -12.50 -2.10
N GLU A 42 -20.59 -12.80 -0.88
CA GLU A 42 -20.42 -14.10 -0.24
C GLU A 42 -21.00 -15.23 -1.08
N GLY A 43 -20.34 -16.39 -1.11
CA GLY A 43 -20.82 -17.57 -1.81
C GLY A 43 -19.90 -18.77 -1.64
N ALA A 44 -20.49 -19.95 -1.46
CA ALA A 44 -19.74 -21.19 -1.13
C ALA A 44 -18.74 -21.58 -2.25
N ASP A 45 -19.10 -21.34 -3.49
CA ASP A 45 -18.29 -21.76 -4.66
C ASP A 45 -17.35 -20.66 -5.19
N LYS A 46 -17.28 -19.51 -4.50
CA LYS A 46 -16.46 -18.38 -4.95
C LYS A 46 -15.04 -18.45 -4.39
N ARG A 47 -14.08 -18.01 -5.19
CA ARG A 47 -12.74 -17.72 -4.68
C ARG A 47 -12.80 -16.57 -3.70
N LYS A 48 -12.10 -16.71 -2.59
CA LYS A 48 -12.08 -15.75 -1.49
C LYS A 48 -10.79 -14.93 -1.52
N VAL A 49 -10.93 -13.62 -1.51
CA VAL A 49 -9.79 -12.70 -1.43
C VAL A 49 -9.87 -11.93 -0.13
N VAL A 50 -8.85 -12.09 0.71
CA VAL A 50 -8.67 -11.19 1.86
C VAL A 50 -8.12 -9.87 1.35
N LEU A 51 -8.79 -8.78 1.69
CA LEU A 51 -8.41 -7.41 1.38
C LEU A 51 -8.01 -6.68 2.66
N VAL A 52 -6.70 -6.52 2.89
CA VAL A 52 -6.18 -5.71 4.00
C VAL A 52 -6.40 -4.24 3.69
N ASP A 53 -7.19 -3.60 4.53
CA ASP A 53 -7.60 -2.21 4.35
C ASP A 53 -6.63 -1.23 4.98
N CYS A 54 -5.73 -0.72 4.17
CA CYS A 54 -4.83 0.39 4.55
C CYS A 54 -5.39 1.79 4.20
N GLY A 55 -6.65 1.88 3.80
CA GLY A 55 -7.30 3.06 3.24
C GLY A 55 -7.73 2.81 1.79
N VAL A 56 -8.41 1.69 1.58
CA VAL A 56 -8.77 1.19 0.25
C VAL A 56 -9.68 2.14 -0.51
N LYS A 57 -9.34 2.43 -1.75
CA LYS A 57 -10.24 3.13 -2.67
C LYS A 57 -11.39 2.21 -3.07
N THR A 58 -12.62 2.69 -2.96
CA THR A 58 -13.83 1.92 -3.30
C THR A 58 -13.78 1.26 -4.68
N ASN A 59 -13.09 1.88 -5.65
CA ASN A 59 -12.97 1.30 -6.98
C ASN A 59 -12.16 0.00 -7.00
N ILE A 60 -11.21 -0.20 -6.09
CA ILE A 60 -10.49 -1.47 -5.96
C ILE A 60 -11.45 -2.59 -5.56
N ILE A 61 -12.32 -2.34 -4.57
CA ILE A 61 -13.36 -3.30 -4.17
C ILE A 61 -14.27 -3.61 -5.35
N ARG A 62 -14.74 -2.58 -6.08
CA ARG A 62 -15.58 -2.77 -7.27
C ARG A 62 -14.90 -3.60 -8.35
N CYS A 63 -13.60 -3.42 -8.57
CA CYS A 63 -12.83 -4.19 -9.53
C CYS A 63 -12.70 -5.66 -9.14
N LEU A 64 -12.56 -5.96 -7.85
CA LEU A 64 -12.55 -7.33 -7.35
C LEU A 64 -13.94 -7.98 -7.52
N LEU A 65 -14.99 -7.28 -7.11
CA LEU A 65 -16.38 -7.78 -7.23
C LEU A 65 -16.80 -8.07 -8.68
N LYS A 66 -16.33 -7.26 -9.65
CA LYS A 66 -16.54 -7.52 -11.08
C LYS A 66 -15.93 -8.84 -11.57
N ARG A 67 -15.01 -9.44 -10.82
CA ARG A 67 -14.37 -10.72 -11.13
C ARG A 67 -15.04 -11.89 -10.40
N ASP A 68 -16.20 -11.65 -9.83
CA ASP A 68 -17.03 -12.62 -9.10
C ASP A 68 -16.30 -13.35 -7.96
N VAL A 69 -15.41 -12.66 -7.26
CA VAL A 69 -14.77 -13.18 -6.04
C VAL A 69 -15.52 -12.70 -4.81
N GLU A 70 -15.48 -13.50 -3.74
CA GLU A 70 -15.83 -13.03 -2.39
C GLU A 70 -14.67 -12.17 -1.88
N VAL A 71 -14.97 -10.98 -1.38
CA VAL A 71 -13.98 -10.09 -0.76
C VAL A 71 -14.20 -10.04 0.72
N ILE A 72 -13.18 -10.41 1.49
CA ILE A 72 -13.14 -10.32 2.96
C ILE A 72 -12.24 -9.13 3.30
N ARG A 73 -12.83 -7.94 3.46
CA ARG A 73 -12.12 -6.73 3.86
C ARG A 73 -11.87 -6.77 5.36
N VAL A 74 -10.61 -6.65 5.75
CA VAL A 74 -10.18 -6.71 7.15
C VAL A 74 -9.45 -5.43 7.56
N PRO A 75 -9.49 -5.02 8.84
CA PRO A 75 -8.67 -3.95 9.37
C PRO A 75 -7.17 -4.18 9.06
N TRP A 76 -6.40 -3.10 8.98
CA TRP A 76 -4.98 -3.12 8.63
C TRP A 76 -4.12 -3.99 9.57
N ASP A 77 -4.50 -4.09 10.83
CA ASP A 77 -3.79 -4.83 11.89
C ASP A 77 -4.40 -6.21 12.20
N TYR A 78 -5.49 -6.57 11.53
CA TYR A 78 -6.19 -7.83 11.76
C TYR A 78 -5.33 -9.04 11.37
N ASP A 79 -5.25 -10.05 12.25
CA ASP A 79 -4.61 -11.34 11.94
C ASP A 79 -5.55 -12.23 11.13
N PHE A 80 -5.45 -12.15 9.82
CA PHE A 80 -6.27 -12.89 8.86
C PHE A 80 -5.76 -14.32 8.60
N ASN A 81 -4.65 -14.74 9.21
CA ASN A 81 -4.03 -16.03 8.91
C ASN A 81 -4.85 -17.24 9.40
N GLY A 82 -5.85 -17.03 10.23
CA GLY A 82 -6.83 -18.04 10.64
C GLY A 82 -8.03 -18.17 9.71
N LEU A 83 -8.15 -17.33 8.67
CA LEU A 83 -9.22 -17.40 7.70
C LEU A 83 -8.87 -18.35 6.54
N GLU A 84 -9.90 -18.90 5.90
CA GLU A 84 -9.75 -19.61 4.63
C GLU A 84 -9.91 -18.63 3.46
N PHE A 85 -8.89 -18.51 2.62
CA PHE A 85 -8.88 -17.63 1.43
C PHE A 85 -7.90 -18.11 0.36
N ASP A 86 -8.13 -17.69 -0.87
CA ASP A 86 -7.38 -18.09 -2.07
C ASP A 86 -6.39 -17.05 -2.55
N GLY A 87 -6.48 -15.81 -2.04
CA GLY A 87 -5.58 -14.73 -2.41
C GLY A 87 -5.57 -13.60 -1.38
N LEU A 88 -4.44 -12.92 -1.28
CA LEU A 88 -4.23 -11.78 -0.39
C LEU A 88 -4.04 -10.50 -1.20
N PHE A 89 -4.85 -9.50 -0.92
CA PHE A 89 -4.75 -8.18 -1.54
C PHE A 89 -4.49 -7.12 -0.46
N ILE A 90 -3.42 -6.36 -0.60
CA ILE A 90 -3.06 -5.29 0.34
C ILE A 90 -3.30 -3.96 -0.36
N SER A 91 -4.19 -3.15 0.19
CA SER A 91 -4.65 -1.94 -0.47
C SER A 91 -3.64 -0.80 -0.44
N ASN A 92 -3.91 0.24 -1.22
CA ASN A 92 -3.30 1.54 -1.05
C ASN A 92 -3.62 2.13 0.33
N GLY A 93 -2.83 3.11 0.76
CA GLY A 93 -3.07 3.82 2.01
C GLY A 93 -2.19 5.05 2.16
N PRO A 94 -2.53 5.93 3.12
CA PRO A 94 -1.76 7.12 3.46
C PRO A 94 -0.65 6.83 4.48
N GLY A 95 0.29 7.76 4.59
CA GLY A 95 1.22 7.82 5.71
C GLY A 95 2.53 7.06 5.50
N ASP A 96 3.14 6.74 6.62
CA ASP A 96 4.45 6.09 6.70
C ASP A 96 4.29 4.58 6.88
N PRO A 97 4.85 3.75 5.97
CA PRO A 97 4.83 2.29 6.10
C PRO A 97 5.45 1.77 7.41
N ASP A 98 6.34 2.53 8.03
CA ASP A 98 6.98 2.15 9.28
C ASP A 98 6.04 2.18 10.49
N THR A 99 4.87 2.80 10.35
CA THR A 99 3.82 2.78 11.39
C THR A 99 2.91 1.56 11.32
N CYS A 100 3.11 0.64 10.36
CA CYS A 100 2.21 -0.47 10.06
C CYS A 100 2.82 -1.86 10.35
N ASP A 101 3.62 -2.01 11.38
CA ASP A 101 4.33 -3.26 11.68
C ASP A 101 3.41 -4.46 11.90
N ALA A 102 2.22 -4.28 12.49
CA ALA A 102 1.24 -5.36 12.65
C ALA A 102 0.85 -5.98 11.29
N ALA A 103 0.56 -5.14 10.29
CA ALA A 103 0.28 -5.59 8.93
C ALA A 103 1.46 -6.36 8.34
N VAL A 104 2.68 -5.83 8.48
CA VAL A 104 3.90 -6.47 7.98
C VAL A 104 4.08 -7.87 8.58
N GLN A 105 3.86 -8.04 9.89
CA GLN A 105 3.96 -9.35 10.55
C GLN A 105 2.91 -10.34 10.03
N ASN A 106 1.67 -9.89 9.84
CA ASN A 106 0.59 -10.74 9.34
C ASN A 106 0.83 -11.14 7.87
N ILE A 107 1.32 -10.23 7.03
CA ILE A 107 1.72 -10.52 5.65
C ILE A 107 2.87 -11.54 5.64
N ARG A 108 3.88 -11.36 6.49
CA ARG A 108 5.02 -12.29 6.60
C ARG A 108 4.58 -13.71 7.00
N LYS A 109 3.56 -13.85 7.85
CA LYS A 109 2.98 -15.16 8.17
C LYS A 109 2.34 -15.79 6.93
N ALA A 110 1.53 -15.00 6.18
CA ALA A 110 0.86 -15.47 4.97
C ALA A 110 1.83 -15.90 3.87
N MET A 111 2.97 -15.18 3.72
CA MET A 111 4.02 -15.51 2.73
C MET A 111 4.66 -16.89 2.92
N LYS A 112 4.50 -17.53 4.10
CA LYS A 112 4.96 -18.91 4.30
C LYS A 112 4.22 -19.92 3.43
N ASN A 113 3.05 -19.57 2.93
CA ASN A 113 2.36 -20.35 1.90
C ASN A 113 2.79 -19.85 0.51
N GLU A 114 3.83 -20.47 -0.05
CA GLU A 114 4.40 -20.10 -1.36
C GLU A 114 3.41 -20.18 -2.53
N LYS A 115 2.28 -20.87 -2.35
CA LYS A 115 1.24 -21.00 -3.39
C LYS A 115 0.18 -19.89 -3.29
N LEU A 116 0.19 -19.10 -2.23
CA LEU A 116 -0.78 -18.02 -2.04
C LEU A 116 -0.40 -16.82 -2.92
N PRO A 117 -1.23 -16.43 -3.90
CA PRO A 117 -1.01 -15.20 -4.64
C PRO A 117 -1.22 -13.98 -3.73
N ILE A 118 -0.22 -13.10 -3.69
CA ILE A 118 -0.26 -11.87 -2.90
C ILE A 118 -0.03 -10.67 -3.83
N PHE A 119 -0.86 -9.65 -3.70
CA PHE A 119 -0.76 -8.44 -4.49
C PHE A 119 -0.92 -7.19 -3.62
N GLY A 120 -0.04 -6.20 -3.80
CA GLY A 120 -0.06 -4.94 -3.07
C GLY A 120 -0.10 -3.72 -3.99
N ILE A 121 -0.90 -2.71 -3.64
CA ILE A 121 -0.95 -1.41 -4.35
C ILE A 121 -0.40 -0.31 -3.46
N CYS A 122 0.59 0.47 -3.93
CA CYS A 122 1.15 1.63 -3.26
C CYS A 122 1.62 1.27 -1.84
N MET A 123 0.93 1.71 -0.77
CA MET A 123 1.20 1.29 0.61
C MET A 123 1.29 -0.24 0.72
N GLY A 124 0.38 -0.98 0.09
CA GLY A 124 0.38 -2.43 0.11
C GLY A 124 1.62 -3.06 -0.54
N ASN A 125 2.16 -2.48 -1.62
CA ASN A 125 3.42 -2.91 -2.20
C ASN A 125 4.60 -2.64 -1.24
N GLN A 126 4.60 -1.50 -0.55
CA GLN A 126 5.63 -1.16 0.43
C GLN A 126 5.61 -2.12 1.64
N LEU A 127 4.42 -2.44 2.18
CA LEU A 127 4.27 -3.38 3.29
C LEU A 127 4.66 -4.81 2.90
N LEU A 128 4.31 -5.23 1.68
CA LEU A 128 4.71 -6.53 1.14
C LEU A 128 6.23 -6.62 0.99
N SER A 129 6.85 -5.57 0.44
CA SER A 129 8.31 -5.49 0.31
C SER A 129 9.02 -5.52 1.67
N LYS A 130 8.49 -4.80 2.69
CA LYS A 130 8.97 -4.90 4.08
C LYS A 130 8.82 -6.31 4.65
N ALA A 131 7.71 -6.97 4.40
CA ALA A 131 7.51 -8.35 4.82
C ALA A 131 8.53 -9.30 4.18
N GLY A 132 8.93 -9.05 2.93
CA GLY A 132 10.01 -9.71 2.24
C GLY A 132 11.42 -9.31 2.66
N GLY A 133 11.57 -8.36 3.60
CA GLY A 133 12.86 -7.94 4.16
C GLY A 133 13.47 -6.69 3.52
N ALA A 134 12.84 -6.10 2.53
CA ALA A 134 13.32 -4.86 1.92
C ALA A 134 13.17 -3.65 2.85
N LYS A 135 14.03 -2.66 2.67
CA LYS A 135 13.93 -1.36 3.34
C LYS A 135 13.07 -0.41 2.50
N ILE A 136 12.34 0.45 3.19
CA ILE A 136 11.58 1.54 2.60
C ILE A 136 12.23 2.84 3.00
N TYR A 137 12.29 3.80 2.09
CA TYR A 137 12.84 5.12 2.38
C TYR A 137 11.87 6.23 1.93
N LYS A 138 11.96 7.36 2.61
CA LYS A 138 11.15 8.54 2.29
C LYS A 138 11.80 9.30 1.14
N LEU A 139 11.04 9.54 0.09
CA LEU A 139 11.44 10.40 -1.01
C LEU A 139 11.38 11.87 -0.59
N LYS A 140 12.32 12.68 -1.06
CA LYS A 140 12.35 14.11 -0.76
C LYS A 140 11.07 14.83 -1.23
N TYR A 141 10.60 14.55 -2.45
CA TYR A 141 9.42 15.19 -3.06
C TYR A 141 8.26 14.22 -3.27
N GLY A 142 8.53 12.92 -3.31
CA GLY A 142 7.59 11.89 -3.71
C GLY A 142 7.30 11.90 -5.23
N HIS A 143 6.61 10.87 -5.70
CA HIS A 143 6.17 10.75 -7.08
C HIS A 143 4.65 11.01 -7.12
N ARG A 144 4.23 12.12 -7.72
CA ARG A 144 2.84 12.58 -7.75
C ARG A 144 2.49 13.15 -9.11
N SER A 145 2.21 12.25 -10.07
CA SER A 145 1.88 12.64 -11.44
C SER A 145 1.24 11.49 -12.20
N HIS A 146 0.55 11.81 -13.28
CA HIS A 146 -0.04 10.85 -14.22
C HIS A 146 0.91 10.44 -15.35
N ASN A 147 2.11 10.99 -15.40
CA ASN A 147 3.10 10.78 -16.46
C ASN A 147 4.45 10.35 -15.91
N GLN A 148 4.46 9.42 -14.97
CA GLN A 148 5.68 8.85 -14.41
C GLN A 148 6.16 7.69 -15.28
N PRO A 149 7.31 7.82 -15.95
CA PRO A 149 7.85 6.73 -16.76
C PRO A 149 8.46 5.65 -15.88
N VAL A 150 8.19 4.41 -16.22
CA VAL A 150 8.82 3.22 -15.63
C VAL A 150 9.36 2.33 -16.72
N ARG A 151 10.51 1.73 -16.49
CA ARG A 151 11.13 0.75 -17.37
C ARG A 151 10.93 -0.66 -16.82
N MET A 152 10.52 -1.59 -17.68
CA MET A 152 10.51 -3.00 -17.34
C MET A 152 11.93 -3.53 -17.30
N VAL A 153 12.34 -4.08 -16.16
CA VAL A 153 13.71 -4.59 -15.95
C VAL A 153 14.03 -5.69 -16.96
N GLY A 154 15.25 -5.69 -17.48
CA GLY A 154 15.72 -6.64 -18.49
C GLY A 154 15.20 -6.38 -19.91
N THR A 155 14.51 -5.25 -20.15
CA THR A 155 13.98 -4.88 -21.48
C THR A 155 14.16 -3.40 -21.78
N GLU A 156 13.99 -3.00 -23.04
CA GLU A 156 13.92 -1.61 -23.48
C GLU A 156 12.50 -1.01 -23.38
N ARG A 157 11.54 -1.74 -22.79
CA ARG A 157 10.15 -1.29 -22.71
C ARG A 157 9.95 -0.32 -21.57
N CYS A 158 9.41 0.85 -21.91
CA CYS A 158 8.97 1.87 -20.96
C CYS A 158 7.45 2.02 -20.99
N PHE A 159 6.87 2.32 -19.84
CA PHE A 159 5.44 2.55 -19.67
C PHE A 159 5.23 3.86 -18.92
N ILE A 160 4.20 4.59 -19.30
CA ILE A 160 3.77 5.77 -18.55
C ILE A 160 2.77 5.31 -17.49
N THR A 161 3.05 5.65 -16.25
CA THR A 161 2.22 5.27 -15.09
C THR A 161 1.73 6.48 -14.33
N SER A 162 0.64 6.29 -13.60
CA SER A 162 0.16 7.24 -12.60
C SER A 162 0.69 6.83 -11.23
N GLN A 163 1.42 7.73 -10.58
CA GLN A 163 2.01 7.48 -9.26
C GLN A 163 1.59 8.57 -8.27
N ASN A 164 1.36 8.17 -7.02
CA ASN A 164 1.09 9.07 -5.92
C ASN A 164 1.58 8.45 -4.60
N HIS A 165 2.88 8.56 -4.35
CA HIS A 165 3.50 8.04 -3.13
C HIS A 165 4.68 8.90 -2.68
N GLY A 166 4.95 8.90 -1.38
CA GLY A 166 6.06 9.62 -0.75
C GLY A 166 7.19 8.70 -0.27
N TYR A 167 7.02 7.39 -0.40
CA TYR A 167 8.00 6.39 0.02
C TYR A 167 8.29 5.42 -1.12
N ALA A 168 9.51 4.89 -1.18
CA ALA A 168 9.94 3.94 -2.19
C ALA A 168 10.65 2.74 -1.55
N VAL A 169 10.66 1.62 -2.28
CA VAL A 169 11.41 0.42 -1.91
C VAL A 169 12.88 0.63 -2.31
N ASP A 170 13.81 0.35 -1.40
CA ASP A 170 15.23 0.31 -1.73
C ASP A 170 15.55 -1.04 -2.40
N ASN A 171 15.71 -1.00 -3.72
CA ASN A 171 15.98 -2.18 -4.54
C ASN A 171 17.25 -2.92 -4.13
N ASN A 172 18.23 -2.23 -3.54
CA ASN A 172 19.49 -2.83 -3.09
C ASN A 172 19.31 -3.70 -1.83
N THR A 173 18.16 -3.64 -1.20
CA THR A 173 17.84 -4.40 0.03
C THR A 173 16.88 -5.56 -0.21
N LEU A 174 16.49 -5.81 -1.45
CA LEU A 174 15.66 -6.95 -1.83
C LEU A 174 16.41 -8.26 -1.54
N GLY A 175 15.70 -9.22 -0.93
CA GLY A 175 16.21 -10.58 -0.74
C GLY A 175 16.37 -11.33 -2.08
N ALA A 176 17.10 -12.44 -2.06
CA ALA A 176 17.42 -13.23 -3.27
C ALA A 176 16.18 -13.77 -4.00
N ASP A 177 15.06 -13.94 -3.30
CA ASP A 177 13.79 -14.44 -3.85
C ASP A 177 12.92 -13.32 -4.46
N TRP A 178 13.42 -12.08 -4.50
CA TRP A 178 12.69 -10.91 -4.96
C TRP A 178 13.47 -10.17 -6.04
N GLU A 179 12.76 -9.74 -7.06
CA GLU A 179 13.32 -8.91 -8.13
C GLU A 179 12.40 -7.75 -8.47
N PRO A 180 12.95 -6.58 -8.82
CA PRO A 180 12.15 -5.48 -9.33
C PRO A 180 11.69 -5.81 -10.76
N LEU A 181 10.37 -5.81 -11.00
CA LEU A 181 9.81 -5.96 -12.35
C LEU A 181 9.84 -4.64 -13.12
N PHE A 182 9.58 -3.54 -12.42
CA PHE A 182 9.61 -2.20 -12.97
C PHE A 182 10.42 -1.28 -12.06
N ILE A 183 11.21 -0.43 -12.66
CA ILE A 183 11.92 0.65 -11.97
C ILE A 183 11.57 1.99 -12.62
N ARG A 184 11.62 3.06 -11.86
CA ARG A 184 11.47 4.40 -12.42
C ARG A 184 12.67 4.71 -13.33
N SER A 185 12.42 5.28 -14.49
CA SER A 185 13.48 5.51 -15.50
C SER A 185 14.55 6.55 -15.08
N GLU A 186 14.27 7.34 -14.05
CA GLU A 186 15.18 8.38 -13.54
C GLU A 186 15.93 7.95 -12.25
N GLU A 187 15.66 6.76 -11.73
CA GLU A 187 16.40 6.17 -10.60
C GLU A 187 17.55 5.32 -11.15
N HIS A 188 18.75 5.88 -11.09
CA HIS A 188 20.01 5.24 -11.45
C HIS A 188 20.78 4.85 -10.20
#